data_3b084da03d110bf1e1a8a4aa7cd7f206
#
_entry.id   3b084da03d110bf1e1a8a4aa7cd7f206
#
_cell.length_a   1.000
_cell.length_b   1.000
_cell.length_c   1.000
_cell.angle_alpha   90.00
_cell.angle_beta   90.00
_cell.angle_gamma   90.00
#
_symmetry.space_group_name_H-M   'P 1'
#
loop_
_entity.id
_entity.type
_entity.pdbx_description
1 polymer ?
#
loop_
_entity_poly.entity_id
_entity_poly.type
_entity_poly.pdbx_seq_one_letter_code
_entity_poly.pdbx_strand_id
1 'polypeptide(L)'
;MALQAQPLEWGHGPKTFEVFLEPTCPFSVKAFKKLDALLELVGEENVTIKIRLQSQPWHLFSGVVVRCILAASTLPDGTAAAKRVMKAVADHREEFEFVDHCAGPNMQATPQQIIARLEDYSGVPLSAAFAEPDLQTAIKWHAKYARQNGIHVTPTFMVNGLVQPDLGSGDSIRAWADKIEA
;
A
#
# COMPACT_ATOMS: atom_id res chain seq x y z
N MET A 1 10.31 -13.62 -20.08
CA MET A 1 10.76 -12.51 -19.22
C MET A 1 10.21 -12.78 -17.84
N ALA A 2 11.03 -12.72 -16.80
CA ALA A 2 10.53 -12.77 -15.43
C ALA A 2 9.63 -11.55 -15.18
N LEU A 3 8.46 -11.76 -14.61
CA LEU A 3 7.55 -10.69 -14.24
C LEU A 3 8.17 -9.93 -13.05
N GLN A 4 8.44 -8.65 -13.21
CA GLN A 4 9.01 -7.82 -12.17
C GLN A 4 7.96 -6.86 -11.61
N ALA A 5 7.84 -6.78 -10.28
CA ALA A 5 6.96 -5.81 -9.62
C ALA A 5 7.37 -4.38 -10.00
N GLN A 6 6.40 -3.61 -10.46
CA GLN A 6 6.63 -2.21 -10.81
C GLN A 6 6.58 -1.32 -9.56
N PRO A 7 7.28 -0.19 -9.55
CA PRO A 7 7.15 0.80 -8.50
C PRO A 7 5.70 1.26 -8.34
N LEU A 8 5.24 1.38 -7.09
CA LEU A 8 3.91 1.90 -6.78
C LEU A 8 4.01 3.42 -6.66
N GLU A 9 3.95 4.10 -7.81
CA GLU A 9 4.15 5.53 -7.90
C GLU A 9 3.01 6.19 -8.67
N TRP A 10 2.54 7.34 -8.18
CA TRP A 10 1.51 8.18 -8.79
C TRP A 10 2.02 9.61 -8.91
N GLY A 11 1.76 10.25 -10.06
CA GLY A 11 2.41 11.50 -10.44
C GLY A 11 3.83 11.30 -10.95
N HIS A 12 4.45 12.39 -11.39
CA HIS A 12 5.77 12.36 -12.02
C HIS A 12 6.59 13.63 -11.71
N GLY A 13 6.19 14.37 -10.68
CA GLY A 13 6.86 15.59 -10.25
C GLY A 13 8.18 15.34 -9.53
N PRO A 14 9.02 16.39 -9.41
CA PRO A 14 10.35 16.29 -8.82
C PRO A 14 10.35 16.12 -7.31
N LYS A 15 9.30 16.57 -6.61
CA LYS A 15 9.18 16.38 -5.16
C LYS A 15 8.63 14.98 -4.88
N THR A 16 9.10 14.33 -3.81
CA THR A 16 8.65 12.99 -3.46
C THR A 16 7.86 13.00 -2.15
N PHE A 17 6.72 12.33 -2.15
CA PHE A 17 5.92 12.05 -0.97
C PHE A 17 5.82 10.53 -0.80
N GLU A 18 6.60 9.96 0.12
CA GLU A 18 6.59 8.52 0.37
C GLU A 18 5.66 8.20 1.53
N VAL A 19 4.80 7.20 1.33
CA VAL A 19 3.82 6.77 2.34
C VAL A 19 4.03 5.30 2.63
N PHE A 20 4.41 5.00 3.86
CA PHE A 20 4.59 3.63 4.36
C PHE A 20 3.27 3.13 4.92
N LEU A 21 2.71 2.13 4.28
CA LEU A 21 1.36 1.62 4.56
C LEU A 21 1.38 0.12 4.88
N GLU A 22 0.65 -0.26 5.90
CA GLU A 22 0.15 -1.62 6.09
C GLU A 22 -1.28 -1.65 5.53
N PRO A 23 -1.58 -2.39 4.45
CA PRO A 23 -2.83 -2.21 3.70
C PRO A 23 -4.12 -2.48 4.48
N THR A 24 -4.06 -3.34 5.51
CA THR A 24 -5.23 -3.69 6.33
C THR A 24 -5.35 -2.85 7.61
N CYS A 25 -4.34 -2.01 7.91
CA CYS A 25 -4.38 -1.09 9.04
C CYS A 25 -5.40 0.04 8.81
N PRO A 26 -6.32 0.32 9.76
CA PRO A 26 -7.34 1.35 9.57
C PRO A 26 -6.76 2.76 9.36
N PHE A 27 -5.65 3.07 10.01
CA PHE A 27 -4.96 4.35 9.85
C PHE A 27 -4.27 4.46 8.48
N SER A 28 -3.71 3.36 7.98
CA SER A 28 -3.12 3.28 6.64
C SER A 28 -4.19 3.42 5.55
N VAL A 29 -5.34 2.78 5.73
CA VAL A 29 -6.51 2.94 4.84
C VAL A 29 -6.98 4.39 4.81
N LYS A 30 -7.07 5.04 5.98
CA LYS A 30 -7.43 6.47 6.08
C LYS A 30 -6.45 7.36 5.33
N ALA A 31 -5.14 7.06 5.41
CA ALA A 31 -4.12 7.77 4.66
C ALA A 31 -4.25 7.51 3.15
N PHE A 32 -4.36 6.25 2.75
CA PHE A 32 -4.49 5.85 1.34
C PHE A 32 -5.65 6.55 0.64
N LYS A 33 -6.83 6.62 1.27
CA LYS A 33 -8.03 7.27 0.71
C LYS A 33 -7.89 8.77 0.45
N LYS A 34 -6.82 9.41 0.94
CA LYS A 34 -6.54 10.85 0.72
C LYS A 34 -5.56 11.10 -0.41
N LEU A 35 -4.84 10.07 -0.90
CA LEU A 35 -3.72 10.26 -1.82
C LEU A 35 -4.14 10.81 -3.19
N ASP A 36 -5.30 10.42 -3.71
CA ASP A 36 -5.79 10.94 -4.99
C ASP A 36 -6.12 12.44 -4.88
N ALA A 37 -6.79 12.85 -3.81
CA ALA A 37 -7.08 14.25 -3.57
C ALA A 37 -5.82 15.08 -3.24
N LEU A 38 -4.79 14.47 -2.64
CA LEU A 38 -3.49 15.11 -2.46
C LEU A 38 -2.80 15.35 -3.81
N LEU A 39 -2.81 14.33 -4.67
CA LEU A 39 -2.21 14.42 -6.00
C LEU A 39 -2.92 15.49 -6.85
N GLU A 40 -4.26 15.54 -6.78
CA GLU A 40 -5.05 16.58 -7.45
C GLU A 40 -4.75 17.98 -6.91
N LEU A 41 -4.59 18.13 -5.59
CA LEU A 41 -4.32 19.43 -4.95
C LEU A 41 -2.94 19.98 -5.28
N VAL A 42 -1.91 19.12 -5.27
CA VAL A 42 -0.51 19.52 -5.50
C VAL A 42 -0.17 19.57 -7.00
N GLY A 43 -0.83 18.73 -7.79
CA GLY A 43 -0.54 18.51 -9.23
C GLY A 43 0.43 17.36 -9.46
N GLU A 44 0.09 16.47 -10.39
CA GLU A 44 0.90 15.28 -10.71
C GLU A 44 2.27 15.62 -11.31
N GLU A 45 2.42 16.81 -11.87
CA GLU A 45 3.67 17.35 -12.40
C GLU A 45 4.60 17.92 -11.32
N ASN A 46 4.08 18.14 -10.10
CA ASN A 46 4.82 18.73 -8.98
C ASN A 46 5.29 17.69 -7.96
N VAL A 47 4.58 16.57 -7.83
CA VAL A 47 4.87 15.54 -6.84
C VAL A 47 4.80 14.14 -7.43
N THR A 48 5.68 13.26 -6.94
CA THR A 48 5.58 11.81 -7.12
C THR A 48 5.24 11.18 -5.76
N ILE A 49 4.03 10.63 -5.64
CA ILE A 49 3.60 9.86 -4.47
C ILE A 49 4.13 8.44 -4.62
N LYS A 50 4.86 7.94 -3.62
CA LYS A 50 5.45 6.59 -3.61
C LYS A 50 4.90 5.77 -2.46
N ILE A 51 4.29 4.64 -2.78
CA ILE A 51 3.78 3.72 -1.76
C ILE A 51 4.86 2.71 -1.37
N ARG A 52 5.08 2.60 -0.06
CA ARG A 52 5.99 1.63 0.57
C ARG A 52 5.17 0.67 1.43
N LEU A 53 5.01 -0.55 0.95
CA LEU A 53 4.17 -1.54 1.64
C LEU A 53 4.92 -2.15 2.82
N GLN A 54 4.22 -2.25 3.94
CA GLN A 54 4.69 -2.90 5.15
C GLN A 54 3.73 -4.01 5.55
N SER A 55 4.26 -5.11 6.08
CA SER A 55 3.47 -6.15 6.71
C SER A 55 3.71 -6.11 8.21
N GLN A 56 2.62 -6.10 8.97
CA GLN A 56 2.67 -6.10 10.44
C GLN A 56 2.17 -7.46 10.98
N PRO A 57 2.89 -8.08 11.93
CA PRO A 57 2.58 -9.44 12.37
C PRO A 57 1.24 -9.58 13.09
N TRP A 58 0.68 -8.52 13.64
CA TRP A 58 -0.64 -8.51 14.28
C TRP A 58 -1.81 -8.35 13.31
N HIS A 59 -1.56 -8.11 12.02
CA HIS A 59 -2.54 -8.15 10.95
C HIS A 59 -2.35 -9.45 10.16
N LEU A 60 -3.12 -10.49 10.48
CA LEU A 60 -2.83 -11.85 10.02
C LEU A 60 -2.71 -12.00 8.50
N PHE A 61 -3.57 -11.33 7.74
CA PHE A 61 -3.55 -11.42 6.28
C PHE A 61 -2.67 -10.37 5.60
N SER A 62 -1.99 -9.52 6.37
CA SER A 62 -1.14 -8.46 5.87
C SER A 62 -0.14 -8.96 4.82
N GLY A 63 0.56 -10.05 5.09
CA GLY A 63 1.54 -10.63 4.17
C GLY A 63 0.91 -11.09 2.84
N VAL A 64 -0.29 -11.68 2.89
CA VAL A 64 -1.03 -12.10 1.69
C VAL A 64 -1.47 -10.89 0.88
N VAL A 65 -2.04 -9.88 1.54
CA VAL A 65 -2.51 -8.65 0.88
C VAL A 65 -1.37 -7.86 0.26
N VAL A 66 -0.26 -7.67 0.98
CA VAL A 66 0.95 -7.02 0.44
C VAL A 66 1.45 -7.75 -0.81
N ARG A 67 1.50 -9.08 -0.77
CA ARG A 67 1.92 -9.87 -1.92
C ARG A 67 0.93 -9.74 -3.09
N CYS A 68 -0.38 -9.68 -2.85
CA CYS A 68 -1.40 -9.45 -3.89
C CYS A 68 -1.23 -8.09 -4.58
N ILE A 69 -0.96 -7.02 -3.83
CA ILE A 69 -0.74 -5.69 -4.39
C ILE A 69 0.51 -5.68 -5.29
N LEU A 70 1.60 -6.30 -4.83
CA LEU A 70 2.83 -6.40 -5.64
C LEU A 70 2.64 -7.34 -6.84
N ALA A 71 1.87 -8.41 -6.71
CA ALA A 71 1.49 -9.28 -7.83
C ALA A 71 0.72 -8.49 -8.90
N ALA A 72 -0.26 -7.69 -8.48
CA ALA A 72 -1.01 -6.82 -9.39
C ALA A 72 -0.08 -5.88 -10.18
N SER A 73 0.98 -5.35 -9.55
CA SER A 73 1.92 -4.45 -10.21
C SER A 73 2.76 -5.12 -11.32
N THR A 74 2.80 -6.47 -11.37
CA THR A 74 3.50 -7.20 -12.45
C THR A 74 2.66 -7.37 -13.71
N LEU A 75 1.36 -7.09 -13.64
CA LEU A 75 0.42 -7.24 -14.75
C LEU A 75 0.59 -6.09 -15.78
N PRO A 76 0.03 -6.23 -16.99
CA PRO A 76 0.14 -5.20 -18.02
C PRO A 76 -0.29 -3.81 -17.57
N ASP A 77 -1.34 -3.73 -16.71
CA ASP A 77 -1.82 -2.48 -16.11
C ASP A 77 -0.92 -1.96 -14.98
N GLY A 78 0.05 -2.74 -14.53
CA GLY A 78 1.09 -2.35 -13.58
C GLY A 78 0.55 -1.64 -12.33
N THR A 79 0.99 -0.40 -12.12
CA THR A 79 0.60 0.43 -10.99
C THR A 79 -0.91 0.67 -10.89
N ALA A 80 -1.64 0.77 -12.02
CA ALA A 80 -3.09 0.94 -12.03
C ALA A 80 -3.81 -0.30 -11.47
N ALA A 81 -3.35 -1.52 -11.83
CA ALA A 81 -3.88 -2.76 -11.26
C ALA A 81 -3.62 -2.83 -9.75
N ALA A 82 -2.40 -2.51 -9.31
CA ALA A 82 -2.06 -2.46 -7.89
C ALA A 82 -2.94 -1.46 -7.11
N LYS A 83 -3.21 -0.29 -7.70
CA LYS A 83 -4.10 0.72 -7.11
C LYS A 83 -5.54 0.20 -6.94
N ARG A 84 -6.06 -0.54 -7.93
CA ARG A 84 -7.39 -1.18 -7.82
C ARG A 84 -7.44 -2.19 -6.67
N VAL A 85 -6.40 -3.01 -6.51
CA VAL A 85 -6.31 -3.97 -5.40
C VAL A 85 -6.24 -3.23 -4.05
N MET A 86 -5.42 -2.19 -3.93
CA MET A 86 -5.35 -1.36 -2.72
C MET A 86 -6.71 -0.71 -2.39
N LYS A 87 -7.42 -0.23 -3.41
CA LYS A 87 -8.76 0.34 -3.24
C LYS A 87 -9.75 -0.72 -2.75
N ALA A 88 -9.73 -1.92 -3.31
CA ALA A 88 -10.57 -3.03 -2.87
C ALA A 88 -10.33 -3.37 -1.39
N VAL A 89 -9.06 -3.44 -0.96
CA VAL A 89 -8.74 -3.61 0.46
C VAL A 89 -9.27 -2.46 1.30
N ALA A 90 -9.09 -1.22 0.86
CA ALA A 90 -9.50 -0.03 1.62
C ALA A 90 -11.03 0.08 1.76
N ASP A 91 -11.79 -0.38 0.77
CA ASP A 91 -13.25 -0.32 0.78
C ASP A 91 -13.89 -1.49 1.55
N HIS A 92 -13.19 -2.63 1.64
CA HIS A 92 -13.66 -3.87 2.28
C HIS A 92 -12.71 -4.35 3.40
N ARG A 93 -12.02 -3.42 4.07
CA ARG A 93 -10.94 -3.71 5.02
C ARG A 93 -11.26 -4.83 6.02
N GLU A 94 -12.45 -4.82 6.59
CA GLU A 94 -12.88 -5.78 7.62
C GLU A 94 -12.91 -7.24 7.14
N GLU A 95 -12.96 -7.45 5.82
CA GLU A 95 -12.92 -8.78 5.22
C GLU A 95 -11.49 -9.32 5.06
N PHE A 96 -10.48 -8.51 5.34
CA PHE A 96 -9.06 -8.83 5.20
C PHE A 96 -8.30 -8.77 6.52
N GLU A 97 -9.00 -8.73 7.64
CA GLU A 97 -8.38 -8.70 8.96
C GLU A 97 -9.17 -9.50 9.99
N PHE A 98 -8.63 -9.62 11.20
CA PHE A 98 -9.34 -10.10 12.37
C PHE A 98 -9.92 -8.96 13.19
N VAL A 99 -11.04 -9.23 13.85
CA VAL A 99 -11.52 -8.37 14.93
C VAL A 99 -10.64 -8.65 16.16
N ASP A 100 -10.16 -7.60 16.80
CA ASP A 100 -9.33 -7.70 18.02
C ASP A 100 -8.14 -8.67 17.89
N HIS A 101 -7.57 -8.77 16.68
CA HIS A 101 -6.40 -9.59 16.31
C HIS A 101 -6.57 -11.12 16.42
N CYS A 102 -7.64 -11.63 17.02
CA CYS A 102 -7.81 -13.06 17.22
C CYS A 102 -9.27 -13.53 17.19
N ALA A 103 -10.19 -12.70 16.73
CA ALA A 103 -11.62 -13.01 16.68
C ALA A 103 -12.24 -12.61 15.34
N GLY A 104 -13.47 -13.02 15.11
CA GLY A 104 -14.28 -12.61 13.97
C GLY A 104 -14.38 -13.65 12.85
N PRO A 105 -15.12 -13.33 11.78
CA PRO A 105 -15.49 -14.30 10.75
C PRO A 105 -14.31 -14.80 9.90
N ASN A 106 -13.19 -14.06 9.90
CA ASN A 106 -12.02 -14.40 9.07
C ASN A 106 -11.02 -15.34 9.76
N MET A 107 -11.29 -15.78 10.99
CA MET A 107 -10.40 -16.69 11.74
C MET A 107 -10.02 -17.96 10.97
N GLN A 108 -10.90 -18.47 10.13
CA GLN A 108 -10.70 -19.70 9.35
C GLN A 108 -10.46 -19.44 7.86
N ALA A 109 -10.32 -18.17 7.45
CA ALA A 109 -10.06 -17.86 6.05
C ALA A 109 -8.66 -18.33 5.64
N THR A 110 -8.58 -18.95 4.47
CA THR A 110 -7.31 -19.36 3.88
C THR A 110 -6.71 -18.25 3.01
N PRO A 111 -5.39 -18.26 2.75
CA PRO A 111 -4.79 -17.34 1.79
C PRO A 111 -5.49 -17.33 0.43
N GLN A 112 -5.91 -18.49 -0.08
CA GLN A 112 -6.63 -18.62 -1.34
C GLN A 112 -7.98 -17.91 -1.33
N GLN A 113 -8.70 -17.98 -0.21
CA GLN A 113 -9.97 -17.25 -0.06
C GLN A 113 -9.75 -15.74 -0.01
N ILE A 114 -8.66 -15.26 0.62
CA ILE A 114 -8.30 -13.83 0.61
C ILE A 114 -7.94 -13.37 -0.80
N ILE A 115 -7.16 -14.14 -1.55
CA ILE A 115 -6.83 -13.84 -2.95
C ILE A 115 -8.10 -13.76 -3.79
N ALA A 116 -9.00 -14.75 -3.68
CA ALA A 116 -10.25 -14.77 -4.44
C ALA A 116 -11.14 -13.56 -4.13
N ARG A 117 -11.27 -13.15 -2.86
CA ARG A 117 -12.00 -11.93 -2.48
C ARG A 117 -11.40 -10.68 -3.13
N LEU A 118 -10.05 -10.59 -3.16
CA LEU A 118 -9.38 -9.45 -3.81
C LEU A 118 -9.60 -9.45 -5.32
N GLU A 119 -9.58 -10.63 -5.97
CA GLU A 119 -9.91 -10.76 -7.39
C GLU A 119 -11.34 -10.29 -7.67
N ASP A 120 -12.31 -10.73 -6.85
CA ASP A 120 -13.72 -10.37 -7.00
C ASP A 120 -13.96 -8.86 -6.85
N TYR A 121 -13.38 -8.23 -5.82
CA TYR A 121 -13.58 -6.81 -5.55
C TYR A 121 -12.79 -5.88 -6.49
N SER A 122 -11.59 -6.28 -6.87
CA SER A 122 -10.71 -5.44 -7.69
C SER A 122 -10.87 -5.65 -9.19
N GLY A 123 -11.42 -6.80 -9.61
CA GLY A 123 -11.44 -7.24 -11.00
C GLY A 123 -10.04 -7.54 -11.57
N VAL A 124 -9.03 -7.76 -10.70
CA VAL A 124 -7.65 -8.01 -11.09
C VAL A 124 -7.32 -9.49 -10.91
N PRO A 125 -6.86 -10.22 -11.95
CA PRO A 125 -6.50 -11.63 -11.83
C PRO A 125 -5.17 -11.76 -11.07
N LEU A 126 -5.21 -12.24 -9.83
CA LEU A 126 -4.06 -12.27 -8.92
C LEU A 126 -3.43 -13.65 -8.77
N SER A 127 -4.21 -14.73 -8.88
CA SER A 127 -3.79 -16.07 -8.50
C SER A 127 -2.52 -16.54 -9.20
N ALA A 128 -2.39 -16.31 -10.51
CA ALA A 128 -1.19 -16.67 -11.26
C ALA A 128 0.00 -15.77 -10.89
N ALA A 129 -0.21 -14.45 -10.86
CA ALA A 129 0.83 -13.48 -10.54
C ALA A 129 1.33 -13.62 -9.08
N PHE A 130 0.44 -14.00 -8.15
CA PHE A 130 0.79 -14.25 -6.75
C PHE A 130 1.83 -15.37 -6.57
N ALA A 131 1.84 -16.36 -7.47
CA ALA A 131 2.77 -17.47 -7.42
C ALA A 131 4.20 -17.11 -7.88
N GLU A 132 4.41 -15.93 -8.49
CA GLU A 132 5.72 -15.51 -9.02
C GLU A 132 6.78 -15.43 -7.92
N PRO A 133 7.91 -16.19 -8.05
CA PRO A 133 8.95 -16.24 -7.02
C PRO A 133 9.62 -14.89 -6.77
N ASP A 134 9.78 -14.08 -7.81
CA ASP A 134 10.51 -12.80 -7.75
C ASP A 134 9.80 -11.73 -6.90
N LEU A 135 8.50 -11.90 -6.63
CA LEU A 135 7.77 -11.04 -5.69
C LEU A 135 8.40 -11.00 -4.29
N GLN A 136 9.05 -12.09 -3.88
CA GLN A 136 9.75 -12.14 -2.60
C GLN A 136 10.86 -11.09 -2.51
N THR A 137 11.52 -10.80 -3.62
CA THR A 137 12.56 -9.75 -3.68
C THR A 137 11.96 -8.37 -3.48
N ALA A 138 10.81 -8.08 -4.11
CA ALA A 138 10.10 -6.82 -3.93
C ALA A 138 9.61 -6.64 -2.48
N ILE A 139 9.01 -7.67 -1.88
CA ILE A 139 8.57 -7.66 -0.48
C ILE A 139 9.75 -7.35 0.46
N LYS A 140 10.87 -8.05 0.28
CA LYS A 140 12.09 -7.84 1.08
C LYS A 140 12.64 -6.42 0.90
N TRP A 141 12.58 -5.88 -0.32
CA TRP A 141 13.04 -4.53 -0.59
C TRP A 141 12.22 -3.49 0.21
N HIS A 142 10.89 -3.56 0.16
CA HIS A 142 10.01 -2.68 0.93
C HIS A 142 10.33 -2.73 2.44
N ALA A 143 10.44 -3.93 3.00
CA ALA A 143 10.76 -4.12 4.42
C ALA A 143 12.16 -3.60 4.78
N LYS A 144 13.17 -3.85 3.92
CA LYS A 144 14.53 -3.36 4.13
C LYS A 144 14.60 -1.83 4.07
N TYR A 145 13.93 -1.24 3.09
CA TYR A 145 13.90 0.21 2.91
C TYR A 145 13.30 0.93 4.13
N ALA A 146 12.17 0.42 4.65
CA ALA A 146 11.58 0.97 5.87
C ALA A 146 12.54 0.89 7.07
N ARG A 147 13.17 -0.27 7.30
CA ARG A 147 14.13 -0.44 8.41
C ARG A 147 15.33 0.47 8.30
N GLN A 148 15.86 0.67 7.08
CA GLN A 148 17.00 1.57 6.84
C GLN A 148 16.67 3.03 7.14
N ASN A 149 15.39 3.41 7.06
CA ASN A 149 14.89 4.74 7.41
C ASN A 149 14.32 4.83 8.84
N GLY A 150 14.51 3.80 9.67
CA GLY A 150 14.02 3.77 11.05
C GLY A 150 12.51 3.69 11.18
N ILE A 151 11.80 3.25 10.12
CA ILE A 151 10.34 3.22 10.07
C ILE A 151 9.84 1.85 10.54
N HIS A 152 9.05 1.86 11.63
CA HIS A 152 8.52 0.66 12.30
C HIS A 152 7.01 0.70 12.48
N VAL A 153 6.36 1.85 12.23
CA VAL A 153 4.92 2.07 12.37
C VAL A 153 4.31 2.53 11.06
N THR A 154 3.02 2.28 10.89
CA THR A 154 2.26 2.67 9.70
C THR A 154 0.94 3.35 10.09
N PRO A 155 0.51 4.37 9.34
CA PRO A 155 1.26 5.01 8.28
C PRO A 155 2.40 5.89 8.80
N THR A 156 3.50 5.95 8.06
CA THR A 156 4.59 6.91 8.25
C THR A 156 4.82 7.63 6.92
N PHE A 157 5.25 8.88 6.97
CA PHE A 157 5.40 9.74 5.81
C PHE A 157 6.84 10.25 5.68
N MET A 158 7.33 10.36 4.44
CA MET A 158 8.58 11.04 4.13
C MET A 158 8.34 12.05 3.01
N VAL A 159 8.98 13.20 3.12
CA VAL A 159 9.02 14.23 2.07
C VAL A 159 10.47 14.40 1.64
N ASN A 160 10.74 14.27 0.35
CA ASN A 160 12.08 14.40 -0.23
C ASN A 160 13.16 13.61 0.54
N GLY A 161 12.81 12.38 0.96
CA GLY A 161 13.72 11.48 1.68
C GLY A 161 13.83 11.75 3.20
N LEU A 162 13.10 12.70 3.76
CA LEU A 162 13.11 13.02 5.18
C LEU A 162 11.80 12.59 5.86
N VAL A 163 11.91 11.78 6.91
CA VAL A 163 10.76 11.35 7.72
C VAL A 163 10.08 12.56 8.35
N GLN A 164 8.75 12.59 8.28
CA GLN A 164 7.89 13.63 8.84
C GLN A 164 7.16 13.07 10.07
N PRO A 165 7.75 13.17 11.28
CA PRO A 165 7.18 12.56 12.48
C PRO A 165 5.92 13.27 12.97
N ASP A 166 5.69 14.49 12.52
CA ASP A 166 4.54 15.33 12.82
C ASP A 166 3.35 15.12 11.88
N LEU A 167 3.51 14.30 10.81
CA LEU A 167 2.41 13.96 9.92
C LEU A 167 1.71 12.66 10.36
N GLY A 168 0.38 12.68 10.31
CA GLY A 168 -0.46 11.54 10.61
C GLY A 168 -1.61 11.35 9.62
N SER A 169 -2.26 10.17 9.66
CA SER A 169 -3.45 9.90 8.84
C SER A 169 -4.65 10.77 9.22
N GLY A 170 -4.62 11.39 10.40
CA GLY A 170 -5.65 12.31 10.90
C GLY A 170 -5.59 13.70 10.28
N ASP A 171 -4.42 14.13 9.80
CA ASP A 171 -4.20 15.48 9.31
C ASP A 171 -5.00 15.78 8.04
N SER A 172 -5.21 17.05 7.75
CA SER A 172 -5.83 17.47 6.51
C SER A 172 -4.92 17.24 5.30
N ILE A 173 -5.51 17.09 4.12
CA ILE A 173 -4.76 16.99 2.85
C ILE A 173 -3.92 18.26 2.64
N ARG A 174 -4.45 19.42 3.05
CA ARG A 174 -3.72 20.70 2.97
C ARG A 174 -2.45 20.69 3.83
N ALA A 175 -2.49 20.13 5.04
CA ALA A 175 -1.30 20.02 5.89
C ALA A 175 -0.21 19.13 5.24
N TRP A 176 -0.60 18.07 4.52
CA TRP A 176 0.33 17.25 3.75
C TRP A 176 0.91 18.01 2.55
N ALA A 177 0.05 18.75 1.82
CA ALA A 177 0.47 19.56 0.69
C ALA A 177 1.47 20.64 1.13
N ASP A 178 1.22 21.36 2.24
CA ASP A 178 2.12 22.38 2.77
C ASP A 178 3.52 21.81 3.08
N LYS A 179 3.60 20.55 3.56
CA LYS A 179 4.88 19.88 3.79
C LYS A 179 5.61 19.51 2.48
N ILE A 180 4.88 19.20 1.43
CA ILE A 180 5.46 18.90 0.11
C ILE A 180 5.95 20.19 -0.54
N GLU A 181 5.22 21.28 -0.38
CA GLU A 181 5.50 22.58 -1.00
C GLU A 181 6.67 23.31 -0.32
N ALA A 182 6.90 23.07 0.98
CA ALA A 182 8.01 23.66 1.76
C ALA A 182 9.38 23.17 1.28
#